data_379914d6b79feabc0a033f4f3b2a7f81
#
_entry.id   379914d6b79feabc0a033f4f3b2a7f81
#
_cell.length_a   1.000
_cell.length_b   1.000
_cell.length_c   1.000
_cell.angle_alpha   90.00
_cell.angle_beta   90.00
_cell.angle_gamma   90.00
#
_symmetry.space_group_name_H-M   'P 1'
#
loop_
_entity.id
_entity.type
_entity.pdbx_description
1 polymer ?
#
loop_
_entity_poly.entity_id
_entity_poly.type
_entity_poly.pdbx_seq_one_letter_code
_entity_poly.pdbx_strand_id
1 'polypeptide(L)'
;MAESRARSRARERIVALGTESLDARGLRLQVLEVLREVIGFDAHVWLLTDPVTTVGAAPLADVPCLPELPALIKAKYATPVNRWTALHLAASPVATLRAVAGADLQRSLMWSRVLCRYGIGDVASAVFADQFGCWGFLDLWRLDTSGPFSAADAGFLEQVAGSLATALRQCQARTFVDPAAQHRADSGPVVLTLDDDLRIASRTAASRGWLEVLLPPQPDERAIPASVYNVAAQLLAAEDGVDAHRAFARTHLADGFWLALRAARLDRPSGGQAYGGQPTGGQPSAGRSATIVVTIEEASASERIDLFCRACGLTARETELAGLLATGSDTRTMARQMSLSEHTIQDHLKSIFAKTGAHDRVTVLSRALGTRR
;
A
#
# COMPACT_ATOMS: atom_id res chain seq x y z
N MET A 1 -32.38 11.87 -14.65
CA MET A 1 -32.31 13.07 -13.80
C MET A 1 -32.16 12.75 -12.31
N ALA A 2 -32.95 11.82 -11.72
CA ALA A 2 -32.83 11.47 -10.30
C ALA A 2 -31.49 10.84 -9.95
N GLU A 3 -31.00 9.89 -10.75
CA GLU A 3 -29.71 9.21 -10.58
C GLU A 3 -28.51 10.18 -10.68
N SER A 4 -28.54 11.11 -11.63
CA SER A 4 -27.50 12.14 -11.75
C SER A 4 -27.43 13.05 -10.51
N ARG A 5 -28.58 13.40 -9.91
CA ARG A 5 -28.63 14.19 -8.68
C ARG A 5 -28.14 13.39 -7.47
N ALA A 6 -28.40 12.07 -7.41
CA ALA A 6 -27.89 11.21 -6.34
C ALA A 6 -26.36 11.12 -6.40
N ARG A 7 -25.78 10.91 -7.58
CA ARG A 7 -24.32 10.88 -7.77
C ARG A 7 -23.65 12.23 -7.48
N SER A 8 -24.30 13.36 -7.83
CA SER A 8 -23.77 14.69 -7.47
C SER A 8 -23.66 14.87 -5.96
N ARG A 9 -24.74 14.54 -5.22
CA ARG A 9 -24.74 14.61 -3.75
C ARG A 9 -23.71 13.65 -3.12
N ALA A 10 -23.59 12.45 -3.65
CA ALA A 10 -22.61 11.47 -3.19
C ALA A 10 -21.18 11.99 -3.39
N ARG A 11 -20.87 12.60 -4.53
CA ARG A 11 -19.58 13.24 -4.77
C ARG A 11 -19.30 14.36 -3.77
N GLU A 12 -20.27 15.24 -3.53
CA GLU A 12 -20.15 16.32 -2.52
C GLU A 12 -19.89 15.76 -1.13
N ARG A 13 -20.59 14.67 -0.74
CA ARG A 13 -20.39 13.98 0.53
C ARG A 13 -19.00 13.37 0.63
N ILE A 14 -18.49 12.71 -0.41
CA ILE A 14 -17.11 12.14 -0.45
C ILE A 14 -16.07 13.26 -0.31
N VAL A 15 -16.24 14.39 -1.00
CA VAL A 15 -15.34 15.55 -0.87
C VAL A 15 -15.37 16.10 0.56
N ALA A 16 -16.56 16.24 1.17
CA ALA A 16 -16.69 16.68 2.55
C ALA A 16 -16.00 15.75 3.55
N LEU A 17 -16.17 14.42 3.41
CA LEU A 17 -15.46 13.43 4.23
C LEU A 17 -13.93 13.57 4.16
N GLY A 18 -13.39 13.96 2.99
CA GLY A 18 -11.97 14.24 2.83
C GLY A 18 -11.44 15.40 3.66
N THR A 19 -12.31 16.33 4.07
CA THR A 19 -11.94 17.49 4.91
C THR A 19 -12.11 17.23 6.41
N GLU A 20 -12.74 16.13 6.79
CA GLU A 20 -12.92 15.73 8.17
C GLU A 20 -11.62 15.18 8.78
N SER A 21 -11.52 15.22 10.11
CA SER A 21 -10.37 14.68 10.85
C SER A 21 -10.44 13.17 11.06
N LEU A 22 -10.86 12.43 10.02
CA LEU A 22 -10.93 10.98 10.04
C LEU A 22 -9.52 10.36 9.86
N ASP A 23 -9.30 9.20 10.48
CA ASP A 23 -8.18 8.35 10.11
C ASP A 23 -8.44 7.64 8.77
N ALA A 24 -7.42 6.99 8.21
CA ALA A 24 -7.54 6.33 6.91
C ALA A 24 -8.55 5.16 6.92
N ARG A 25 -8.80 4.53 8.06
CA ARG A 25 -9.79 3.46 8.18
C ARG A 25 -11.21 4.05 8.20
N GLY A 26 -11.45 5.05 9.04
CA GLY A 26 -12.74 5.72 9.15
C GLY A 26 -13.17 6.37 7.83
N LEU A 27 -12.25 7.07 7.16
CA LEU A 27 -12.50 7.62 5.83
C LEU A 27 -12.94 6.55 4.84
N ARG A 28 -12.20 5.44 4.72
CA ARG A 28 -12.52 4.36 3.77
C ARG A 28 -13.88 3.72 4.07
N LEU A 29 -14.20 3.48 5.34
CA LEU A 29 -15.50 2.91 5.73
C LEU A 29 -16.66 3.81 5.33
N GLN A 30 -16.59 5.11 5.63
CA GLN A 30 -17.67 6.05 5.29
C GLN A 30 -17.80 6.25 3.77
N VAL A 31 -16.70 6.27 3.05
CA VAL A 31 -16.74 6.34 1.58
C VAL A 31 -17.36 5.07 0.98
N LEU A 32 -17.04 3.87 1.51
CA LEU A 32 -17.67 2.62 1.05
C LEU A 32 -19.18 2.61 1.25
N GLU A 33 -19.69 3.20 2.33
CA GLU A 33 -21.14 3.37 2.52
C GLU A 33 -21.74 4.23 1.42
N VAL A 34 -21.12 5.39 1.11
CA VAL A 34 -21.59 6.27 0.03
C VAL A 34 -21.53 5.58 -1.32
N LEU A 35 -20.46 4.84 -1.61
CA LEU A 35 -20.31 4.09 -2.87
C LEU A 35 -21.36 2.98 -2.97
N ARG A 36 -21.70 2.31 -1.87
CA ARG A 36 -22.73 1.26 -1.86
C ARG A 36 -24.11 1.81 -2.21
N GLU A 37 -24.43 3.04 -1.77
CA GLU A 37 -25.69 3.70 -2.08
C GLU A 37 -25.84 4.06 -3.57
N VAL A 38 -24.75 4.42 -4.28
CA VAL A 38 -24.82 4.99 -5.63
C VAL A 38 -24.30 4.11 -6.75
N ILE A 39 -23.40 3.18 -6.45
CA ILE A 39 -22.86 2.21 -7.39
C ILE A 39 -23.49 0.84 -7.12
N GLY A 40 -23.52 0.41 -5.85
CA GLY A 40 -23.88 -0.94 -5.43
C GLY A 40 -22.77 -1.96 -5.74
N PHE A 41 -22.37 -2.74 -4.76
CA PHE A 41 -21.40 -3.82 -4.89
C PHE A 41 -21.62 -4.86 -3.79
N ASP A 42 -21.20 -6.08 -4.03
CA ASP A 42 -21.43 -7.22 -3.13
C ASP A 42 -20.21 -7.49 -2.23
N ALA A 43 -18.99 -7.17 -2.71
CA ALA A 43 -17.74 -7.34 -1.97
C ALA A 43 -16.75 -6.23 -2.33
N HIS A 44 -15.73 -6.04 -1.49
CA HIS A 44 -14.73 -5.02 -1.75
C HIS A 44 -13.35 -5.37 -1.16
N VAL A 45 -12.32 -4.80 -1.77
CA VAL A 45 -10.95 -4.74 -1.24
C VAL A 45 -10.45 -3.32 -1.40
N TRP A 46 -10.03 -2.69 -0.30
CA TRP A 46 -9.41 -1.37 -0.33
C TRP A 46 -8.07 -1.40 0.41
N LEU A 47 -6.99 -1.25 -0.32
CA LEU A 47 -5.63 -1.18 0.24
C LEU A 47 -5.18 0.28 0.35
N LEU A 48 -4.46 0.62 1.40
CA LEU A 48 -3.50 1.72 1.33
C LEU A 48 -2.25 1.21 0.59
N THR A 49 -1.45 2.11 0.06
CA THR A 49 -0.24 1.74 -0.69
C THR A 49 0.96 2.50 -0.18
N ASP A 50 2.14 1.92 -0.33
CA ASP A 50 3.36 2.71 -0.31
C ASP A 50 3.35 3.65 -1.53
N PRO A 51 3.47 4.98 -1.36
CA PRO A 51 3.26 5.91 -2.46
C PRO A 51 4.32 5.84 -3.56
N VAL A 52 5.45 5.18 -3.31
CA VAL A 52 6.56 5.04 -4.26
C VAL A 52 6.54 3.70 -4.97
N THR A 53 6.40 2.63 -4.21
CA THR A 53 6.46 1.26 -4.76
C THR A 53 5.10 0.75 -5.21
N THR A 54 4.03 1.44 -4.85
CA THR A 54 2.64 1.05 -5.15
C THR A 54 2.22 -0.30 -4.57
N VAL A 55 3.02 -0.87 -3.67
CA VAL A 55 2.68 -2.13 -3.00
C VAL A 55 1.62 -1.89 -1.94
N GLY A 56 0.58 -2.73 -1.95
CA GLY A 56 -0.55 -2.64 -1.03
C GLY A 56 -0.19 -2.98 0.41
N ALA A 57 -0.73 -2.19 1.33
CA ALA A 57 -0.63 -2.39 2.78
C ALA A 57 -1.95 -2.02 3.46
N ALA A 58 -2.07 -2.26 4.76
CA ALA A 58 -3.24 -1.87 5.57
C ALA A 58 -4.60 -2.13 4.88
N PRO A 59 -4.92 -3.39 4.52
CA PRO A 59 -6.14 -3.74 3.80
C PRO A 59 -7.39 -3.47 4.63
N LEU A 60 -8.45 -3.09 3.94
CA LEU A 60 -9.83 -3.11 4.38
C LEU A 60 -10.60 -3.94 3.36
N ALA A 61 -11.10 -5.10 3.73
CA ALA A 61 -11.72 -6.02 2.79
C ALA A 61 -12.92 -6.73 3.41
N ASP A 62 -13.92 -6.96 2.58
CA ASP A 62 -15.06 -7.83 2.83
C ASP A 62 -15.24 -8.69 1.58
N VAL A 63 -14.73 -9.91 1.62
CA VAL A 63 -14.65 -10.81 0.46
C VAL A 63 -15.00 -12.25 0.84
N PRO A 64 -15.70 -13.00 -0.02
CA PRO A 64 -16.10 -14.36 0.26
C PRO A 64 -14.94 -15.38 0.22
N CYS A 65 -13.79 -15.00 -0.35
CA CYS A 65 -12.66 -15.88 -0.62
C CYS A 65 -11.47 -15.71 0.35
N LEU A 66 -11.70 -15.29 1.60
CA LEU A 66 -10.64 -15.13 2.60
C LEU A 66 -9.72 -16.33 2.76
N PRO A 67 -10.18 -17.60 2.72
CA PRO A 67 -9.29 -18.77 2.81
C PRO A 67 -8.30 -18.88 1.64
N GLU A 68 -8.62 -18.26 0.50
CA GLU A 68 -7.79 -18.27 -0.72
C GLU A 68 -7.02 -16.95 -0.93
N LEU A 69 -6.91 -16.12 0.09
CA LEU A 69 -6.30 -14.79 -0.01
C LEU A 69 -4.87 -14.80 -0.59
N PRO A 70 -3.97 -15.76 -0.27
CA PRO A 70 -2.66 -15.83 -0.91
C PRO A 70 -2.76 -15.99 -2.44
N ALA A 71 -3.62 -16.89 -2.91
CA ALA A 71 -3.82 -17.12 -4.34
C ALA A 71 -4.47 -15.90 -5.03
N LEU A 72 -5.43 -15.25 -4.36
CA LEU A 72 -6.06 -14.02 -4.84
C LEU A 72 -5.05 -12.90 -5.03
N ILE A 73 -4.23 -12.64 -4.01
CA ILE A 73 -3.21 -11.59 -4.05
C ILE A 73 -2.17 -11.89 -5.13
N LYS A 74 -1.63 -13.11 -5.17
CA LYS A 74 -0.69 -13.55 -6.23
C LYS A 74 -1.28 -13.32 -7.62
N ALA A 75 -2.54 -13.73 -7.83
CA ALA A 75 -3.21 -13.56 -9.11
C ALA A 75 -3.44 -12.08 -9.47
N LYS A 76 -3.78 -11.22 -8.49
CA LYS A 76 -3.99 -9.78 -8.71
C LYS A 76 -2.71 -9.05 -9.12
N TYR A 77 -1.56 -9.41 -8.55
CA TYR A 77 -0.27 -8.81 -8.93
C TYR A 77 0.24 -9.33 -10.28
N ALA A 78 -0.05 -10.59 -10.63
CA ALA A 78 0.40 -11.23 -11.87
C ALA A 78 -0.54 -11.01 -13.07
N THR A 79 -1.80 -10.57 -12.86
CA THR A 79 -2.78 -10.47 -13.96
C THR A 79 -2.39 -9.37 -14.97
N PRO A 80 -2.47 -9.65 -16.28
CA PRO A 80 -2.30 -8.61 -17.30
C PRO A 80 -3.53 -7.69 -17.43
N VAL A 81 -4.68 -8.13 -16.88
CA VAL A 81 -5.96 -7.43 -17.01
C VAL A 81 -6.34 -6.81 -15.68
N ASN A 82 -6.67 -5.53 -15.69
CA ASN A 82 -7.17 -4.78 -14.53
C ASN A 82 -6.22 -4.79 -13.32
N ARG A 83 -4.89 -4.83 -13.58
CA ARG A 83 -3.86 -4.75 -12.56
C ARG A 83 -3.74 -3.31 -12.04
N TRP A 84 -3.67 -3.12 -10.73
CA TRP A 84 -3.61 -1.79 -10.11
C TRP A 84 -2.41 -0.96 -10.56
N THR A 85 -1.21 -1.56 -10.60
CA THR A 85 0.01 -0.85 -11.01
C THR A 85 -0.03 -0.46 -12.49
N ALA A 86 -0.70 -1.23 -13.35
CA ALA A 86 -0.94 -0.84 -14.73
C ALA A 86 -1.96 0.31 -14.83
N LEU A 87 -3.02 0.29 -14.02
CA LEU A 87 -4.00 1.39 -13.96
C LEU A 87 -3.38 2.68 -13.43
N HIS A 88 -2.42 2.59 -12.51
CA HIS A 88 -1.69 3.76 -12.01
C HIS A 88 -0.97 4.54 -13.12
N LEU A 89 -0.54 3.85 -14.16
CA LEU A 89 0.16 4.43 -15.32
C LEU A 89 -0.77 4.71 -16.51
N ALA A 90 -2.05 4.34 -16.42
CA ALA A 90 -3.02 4.51 -17.49
C ALA A 90 -3.61 5.94 -17.53
N ALA A 91 -4.23 6.30 -18.64
CA ALA A 91 -4.92 7.58 -18.79
C ALA A 91 -6.14 7.72 -17.87
N SER A 92 -6.88 6.61 -17.64
CA SER A 92 -7.94 6.55 -16.64
C SER A 92 -7.48 5.73 -15.43
N PRO A 93 -7.65 6.22 -14.18
CA PRO A 93 -7.34 5.48 -12.96
C PRO A 93 -8.39 4.41 -12.63
N VAL A 94 -9.39 4.21 -13.45
CA VAL A 94 -10.51 3.28 -13.23
C VAL A 94 -10.69 2.38 -14.45
N ALA A 95 -10.91 1.08 -14.18
CA ALA A 95 -11.32 0.13 -15.21
C ALA A 95 -12.23 -0.95 -14.62
N THR A 96 -13.17 -1.47 -15.41
CA THR A 96 -13.94 -2.65 -15.03
C THR A 96 -13.43 -3.88 -15.75
N LEU A 97 -13.49 -5.03 -15.11
CA LEU A 97 -12.99 -6.28 -15.66
C LEU A 97 -13.66 -6.61 -17.00
N ARG A 98 -14.99 -6.48 -17.08
CA ARG A 98 -15.73 -6.75 -18.32
C ARG A 98 -15.42 -5.76 -19.42
N ALA A 99 -15.16 -4.49 -19.12
CA ALA A 99 -14.78 -3.52 -20.17
C ALA A 99 -13.41 -3.83 -20.78
N VAL A 100 -12.45 -4.31 -19.97
CA VAL A 100 -11.07 -4.60 -20.42
C VAL A 100 -10.94 -6.01 -21.00
N ALA A 101 -11.57 -7.01 -20.38
CA ALA A 101 -11.49 -8.40 -20.82
C ALA A 101 -12.49 -8.74 -21.93
N GLY A 102 -13.55 -7.95 -22.10
CA GLY A 102 -14.65 -8.24 -23.03
C GLY A 102 -15.42 -9.49 -22.60
N ALA A 103 -15.73 -10.34 -23.56
CA ALA A 103 -16.42 -11.62 -23.31
C ALA A 103 -15.53 -12.68 -22.65
N ASP A 104 -14.20 -12.53 -22.72
CA ASP A 104 -13.24 -13.52 -22.23
C ASP A 104 -12.65 -13.12 -20.87
N LEU A 105 -13.38 -13.40 -19.80
CA LEU A 105 -12.93 -13.14 -18.43
C LEU A 105 -11.74 -14.04 -18.01
N GLN A 106 -11.48 -15.15 -18.74
CA GLN A 106 -10.34 -16.06 -18.47
C GLN A 106 -8.98 -15.33 -18.61
N ARG A 107 -8.91 -14.24 -19.34
CA ARG A 107 -7.73 -13.39 -19.46
C ARG A 107 -7.30 -12.80 -18.11
N SER A 108 -8.21 -12.66 -17.16
CA SER A 108 -7.91 -12.23 -15.80
C SER A 108 -7.49 -13.41 -14.94
N LEU A 109 -6.23 -13.45 -14.51
CA LEU A 109 -5.74 -14.49 -13.60
C LEU A 109 -6.47 -14.48 -12.27
N MET A 110 -6.86 -13.30 -11.79
CA MET A 110 -7.64 -13.17 -10.56
C MET A 110 -9.02 -13.82 -10.72
N TRP A 111 -9.70 -13.57 -11.83
CA TRP A 111 -11.01 -14.14 -12.10
C TRP A 111 -10.92 -15.64 -12.35
N SER A 112 -10.04 -16.07 -13.25
CA SER A 112 -9.94 -17.48 -13.67
C SER A 112 -9.47 -18.42 -12.55
N ARG A 113 -8.58 -17.95 -11.68
CA ARG A 113 -8.02 -18.79 -10.60
C ARG A 113 -8.85 -18.77 -9.31
N VAL A 114 -9.56 -17.66 -9.03
CA VAL A 114 -10.24 -17.48 -7.75
C VAL A 114 -11.69 -17.07 -7.94
N LEU A 115 -11.96 -15.88 -8.50
CA LEU A 115 -13.26 -15.22 -8.40
C LEU A 115 -14.40 -15.97 -9.10
N CYS A 116 -14.12 -16.71 -10.18
CA CYS A 116 -15.13 -17.50 -10.90
C CYS A 116 -15.83 -18.54 -9.99
N ARG A 117 -15.13 -19.07 -8.98
CA ARG A 117 -15.68 -20.04 -8.03
C ARG A 117 -16.65 -19.44 -7.01
N TYR A 118 -16.59 -18.12 -6.84
CA TYR A 118 -17.41 -17.35 -5.90
C TYR A 118 -18.53 -16.59 -6.59
N GLY A 119 -18.79 -16.88 -7.86
CA GLY A 119 -19.86 -16.25 -8.64
C GLY A 119 -19.66 -14.76 -8.93
N ILE A 120 -18.40 -14.27 -8.84
CA ILE A 120 -18.09 -12.86 -9.14
C ILE A 120 -18.14 -12.67 -10.65
N GLY A 121 -19.04 -11.80 -11.10
CA GLY A 121 -19.26 -11.50 -12.52
C GLY A 121 -18.49 -10.32 -13.06
N ASP A 122 -18.17 -9.33 -12.20
CA ASP A 122 -17.39 -8.14 -12.61
C ASP A 122 -16.62 -7.54 -11.43
N VAL A 123 -15.54 -6.81 -11.76
CA VAL A 123 -14.69 -6.10 -10.80
C VAL A 123 -14.42 -4.69 -11.34
N ALA A 124 -14.79 -3.66 -10.57
CA ALA A 124 -14.37 -2.29 -10.83
C ALA A 124 -13.13 -1.99 -9.99
N SER A 125 -11.99 -1.71 -10.64
CA SER A 125 -10.74 -1.34 -9.99
C SER A 125 -10.51 0.15 -10.13
N ALA A 126 -10.10 0.81 -9.03
CA ALA A 126 -9.76 2.22 -9.01
C ALA A 126 -8.41 2.44 -8.30
N VAL A 127 -7.66 3.43 -8.77
CA VAL A 127 -6.38 3.86 -8.21
C VAL A 127 -6.48 5.29 -7.73
N PHE A 128 -6.01 5.54 -6.53
CA PHE A 128 -6.02 6.87 -5.91
C PHE A 128 -4.58 7.40 -5.83
N ALA A 129 -4.22 8.23 -6.81
CA ALA A 129 -2.87 8.79 -6.93
C ALA A 129 -2.92 10.29 -7.20
N ASP A 130 -1.89 11.01 -6.75
CA ASP A 130 -1.64 12.40 -7.05
C ASP A 130 -0.15 12.60 -7.42
N GLN A 131 0.28 13.85 -7.60
CA GLN A 131 1.67 14.19 -7.92
C GLN A 131 2.70 13.76 -6.85
N PHE A 132 2.27 13.38 -5.66
CA PHE A 132 3.14 12.97 -4.56
C PHE A 132 3.26 11.44 -4.43
N GLY A 133 2.38 10.68 -5.10
CA GLY A 133 2.44 9.23 -5.14
C GLY A 133 1.07 8.56 -5.26
N CYS A 134 1.08 7.24 -5.15
CA CYS A 134 -0.12 6.42 -5.12
C CYS A 134 -0.50 6.12 -3.66
N TRP A 135 -1.74 6.40 -3.26
CA TRP A 135 -2.19 6.37 -1.87
C TRP A 135 -3.15 5.23 -1.56
N GLY A 136 -3.69 4.59 -2.60
CA GLY A 136 -4.56 3.44 -2.39
C GLY A 136 -5.10 2.82 -3.65
N PHE A 137 -5.55 1.58 -3.50
CA PHE A 137 -6.22 0.77 -4.51
C PHE A 137 -7.57 0.29 -3.99
N LEU A 138 -8.59 0.36 -4.83
CA LEU A 138 -9.91 -0.14 -4.54
C LEU A 138 -10.35 -1.12 -5.63
N ASP A 139 -10.83 -2.29 -5.21
CA ASP A 139 -11.65 -3.17 -6.06
C ASP A 139 -13.05 -3.27 -5.44
N LEU A 140 -14.07 -2.99 -6.22
CA LEU A 140 -15.46 -3.30 -5.93
C LEU A 140 -15.87 -4.50 -6.77
N TRP A 141 -16.55 -5.47 -6.18
CA TRP A 141 -16.95 -6.71 -6.84
C TRP A 141 -18.46 -6.82 -6.91
N ARG A 142 -18.96 -7.30 -8.04
CA ARG A 142 -20.36 -7.68 -8.21
C ARG A 142 -20.47 -9.17 -8.51
N LEU A 143 -21.47 -9.80 -7.91
CA LEU A 143 -21.91 -11.13 -8.30
C LEU A 143 -22.45 -11.09 -9.73
N ASP A 144 -22.40 -12.20 -10.43
CA ASP A 144 -22.94 -12.31 -11.79
C ASP A 144 -24.45 -12.01 -11.82
N THR A 145 -25.15 -12.34 -10.73
CA THR A 145 -26.58 -12.02 -10.52
C THR A 145 -26.85 -10.52 -10.35
N SER A 146 -25.88 -9.74 -9.89
CA SER A 146 -26.01 -8.26 -9.71
C SER A 146 -25.72 -7.49 -11.00
N GLY A 147 -25.25 -8.18 -12.04
CA GLY A 147 -24.88 -7.60 -13.33
C GLY A 147 -23.57 -6.82 -13.32
N PRO A 148 -23.05 -6.43 -14.50
CA PRO A 148 -21.78 -5.74 -14.61
C PRO A 148 -21.85 -4.30 -14.13
N PHE A 149 -20.68 -3.72 -13.83
CA PHE A 149 -20.55 -2.28 -13.61
C PHE A 149 -20.78 -1.53 -14.94
N SER A 150 -21.58 -0.46 -14.87
CA SER A 150 -21.86 0.40 -16.01
C SER A 150 -20.71 1.39 -16.27
N ALA A 151 -20.66 1.96 -17.47
CA ALA A 151 -19.76 3.07 -17.79
C ALA A 151 -20.00 4.29 -16.87
N ALA A 152 -21.24 4.48 -16.41
CA ALA A 152 -21.59 5.55 -15.47
C ALA A 152 -21.05 5.28 -14.05
N ASP A 153 -20.95 4.01 -13.60
CA ASP A 153 -20.31 3.64 -12.35
C ASP A 153 -18.80 3.89 -12.40
N ALA A 154 -18.15 3.46 -13.48
CA ALA A 154 -16.73 3.73 -13.68
C ALA A 154 -16.44 5.24 -13.74
N GLY A 155 -17.24 6.00 -14.48
CA GLY A 155 -17.13 7.46 -14.57
C GLY A 155 -17.35 8.17 -13.24
N PHE A 156 -18.21 7.66 -12.36
CA PHE A 156 -18.36 8.19 -11.01
C PHE A 156 -17.11 7.95 -10.15
N LEU A 157 -16.54 6.74 -10.17
CA LEU A 157 -15.28 6.43 -9.47
C LEU A 157 -14.14 7.33 -9.96
N GLU A 158 -14.06 7.58 -11.28
CA GLU A 158 -13.05 8.47 -11.88
C GLU A 158 -13.20 9.92 -11.38
N GLN A 159 -14.44 10.43 -11.30
CA GLN A 159 -14.71 11.78 -10.79
C GLN A 159 -14.28 12.00 -9.33
N VAL A 160 -14.32 10.97 -8.50
CA VAL A 160 -13.95 11.07 -7.07
C VAL A 160 -12.51 10.66 -6.79
N ALA A 161 -11.82 10.04 -7.75
CA ALA A 161 -10.49 9.45 -7.54
C ALA A 161 -9.46 10.49 -7.05
N GLY A 162 -9.41 11.67 -7.66
CA GLY A 162 -8.46 12.73 -7.26
C GLY A 162 -8.72 13.28 -5.86
N SER A 163 -9.99 13.48 -5.48
CA SER A 163 -10.37 13.91 -4.13
C SER A 163 -10.02 12.85 -3.10
N LEU A 164 -10.26 11.57 -3.40
CA LEU A 164 -9.90 10.45 -2.54
C LEU A 164 -8.39 10.29 -2.40
N ALA A 165 -7.61 10.47 -3.47
CA ALA A 165 -6.15 10.48 -3.41
C ALA A 165 -5.64 11.53 -2.43
N THR A 166 -6.14 12.76 -2.54
CA THR A 166 -5.79 13.87 -1.64
C THR A 166 -6.20 13.56 -0.19
N ALA A 167 -7.40 13.05 0.04
CA ALA A 167 -7.90 12.72 1.36
C ALA A 167 -7.08 11.60 2.03
N LEU A 168 -6.76 10.52 1.30
CA LEU A 168 -5.92 9.43 1.78
C LEU A 168 -4.50 9.93 2.11
N ARG A 169 -3.89 10.77 1.26
CA ARG A 169 -2.60 11.40 1.53
C ARG A 169 -2.62 12.23 2.82
N GLN A 170 -3.67 13.02 3.03
CA GLN A 170 -3.83 13.81 4.25
C GLN A 170 -4.03 12.91 5.50
N CYS A 171 -4.75 11.80 5.38
CA CYS A 171 -4.82 10.81 6.44
C CYS A 171 -3.42 10.26 6.79
N GLN A 172 -2.59 9.97 5.79
CA GLN A 172 -1.21 9.54 6.02
C GLN A 172 -0.38 10.66 6.68
N ALA A 173 -0.51 11.92 6.24
CA ALA A 173 0.18 13.05 6.86
C ALA A 173 -0.12 13.18 8.36
N ARG A 174 -1.36 12.94 8.76
CA ARG A 174 -1.79 13.01 10.17
C ARG A 174 -1.20 11.91 11.05
N THR A 175 -0.65 10.82 10.48
CA THR A 175 0.03 9.80 11.27
C THR A 175 1.44 10.19 11.73
N PHE A 176 2.02 11.24 11.15
CA PHE A 176 3.31 11.79 11.55
C PHE A 176 3.12 12.77 12.71
N VAL A 177 2.78 12.21 13.87
CA VAL A 177 2.71 12.94 15.14
C VAL A 177 4.00 12.76 15.92
N ASP A 178 4.19 13.55 16.97
CA ASP A 178 5.31 13.32 17.91
C ASP A 178 5.16 11.91 18.51
N PRO A 179 6.22 11.07 18.47
CA PRO A 179 6.10 9.69 18.89
C PRO A 179 5.75 9.61 20.37
N ALA A 180 4.68 8.88 20.67
CA ALA A 180 4.30 8.58 22.06
C ALA A 180 5.35 7.73 22.76
N ALA A 181 5.41 7.82 24.09
CA ALA A 181 6.47 7.25 24.93
C ALA A 181 6.60 5.72 24.94
N GLN A 182 5.84 5.01 24.14
CA GLN A 182 5.83 3.55 24.13
C GLN A 182 6.73 2.99 23.03
N HIS A 183 8.00 2.76 23.38
CA HIS A 183 8.80 1.79 22.64
C HIS A 183 8.23 0.41 22.92
N ARG A 184 7.86 -0.33 21.88
CA ARG A 184 7.79 -1.78 21.97
C ARG A 184 9.22 -2.28 22.08
N ALA A 185 9.60 -2.65 23.31
CA ALA A 185 10.90 -3.21 23.62
C ALA A 185 11.24 -4.36 22.66
N ASP A 186 12.49 -4.34 22.17
CA ASP A 186 13.32 -5.48 21.73
C ASP A 186 12.57 -6.75 21.27
N SER A 187 11.65 -6.60 20.35
CA SER A 187 11.17 -7.72 19.56
C SER A 187 12.24 -7.96 18.50
N GLY A 188 13.03 -9.01 18.62
CA GLY A 188 14.05 -9.35 17.66
C GLY A 188 13.54 -9.33 16.20
N PRO A 189 14.39 -9.57 15.21
CA PRO A 189 14.03 -9.40 13.80
C PRO A 189 12.82 -10.25 13.42
N VAL A 190 11.84 -9.63 12.76
CA VAL A 190 10.67 -10.32 12.27
C VAL A 190 10.97 -10.79 10.85
N VAL A 191 11.08 -12.09 10.70
CA VAL A 191 11.34 -12.76 9.43
C VAL A 191 10.30 -13.85 9.20
N LEU A 192 9.73 -13.86 7.98
CA LEU A 192 8.87 -14.93 7.51
C LEU A 192 9.48 -15.52 6.24
N THR A 193 9.30 -16.83 6.05
CA THR A 193 9.61 -17.48 4.78
C THR A 193 8.34 -18.01 4.14
N LEU A 194 8.22 -17.83 2.83
CA LEU A 194 7.09 -18.27 2.05
C LEU A 194 7.57 -19.11 0.85
N ASP A 195 6.68 -19.98 0.35
CA ASP A 195 6.83 -20.60 -0.94
C ASP A 195 6.28 -19.71 -2.08
N ASP A 196 6.40 -20.16 -3.33
CA ASP A 196 5.91 -19.43 -4.50
C ASP A 196 4.37 -19.35 -4.56
N ASP A 197 3.66 -20.13 -3.76
CA ASP A 197 2.21 -20.03 -3.58
C ASP A 197 1.81 -19.13 -2.42
N LEU A 198 2.80 -18.38 -1.88
CA LEU A 198 2.65 -17.47 -0.75
C LEU A 198 2.20 -18.17 0.56
N ARG A 199 2.43 -19.48 0.68
CA ARG A 199 2.21 -20.17 1.95
C ARG A 199 3.38 -19.92 2.88
N ILE A 200 3.07 -19.55 4.12
CA ILE A 200 4.11 -19.35 5.15
C ILE A 200 4.71 -20.68 5.52
N ALA A 201 6.00 -20.87 5.22
CA ALA A 201 6.79 -22.07 5.55
C ALA A 201 7.36 -21.99 6.96
N SER A 202 7.91 -20.82 7.35
CA SER A 202 8.42 -20.59 8.70
C SER A 202 8.35 -19.11 9.08
N ARG A 203 8.50 -18.84 10.38
CA ARG A 203 8.51 -17.47 10.92
C ARG A 203 9.26 -17.41 12.24
N THR A 204 9.84 -16.25 12.55
CA THR A 204 10.41 -15.98 13.89
C THR A 204 9.31 -15.85 14.94
N ALA A 205 9.62 -16.13 16.20
CA ALA A 205 8.65 -16.03 17.31
C ALA A 205 8.05 -14.62 17.43
N ALA A 206 8.85 -13.58 17.21
CA ALA A 206 8.45 -12.18 17.26
C ALA A 206 7.37 -11.82 16.21
N SER A 207 7.27 -12.57 15.11
CA SER A 207 6.33 -12.27 14.01
C SER A 207 4.85 -12.29 14.42
N ARG A 208 4.49 -13.08 15.43
CA ARG A 208 3.09 -13.20 15.87
C ARG A 208 2.54 -11.84 16.33
N GLY A 209 3.24 -11.17 17.25
CA GLY A 209 2.81 -9.89 17.80
C GLY A 209 2.72 -8.78 16.73
N TRP A 210 3.63 -8.78 15.75
CA TRP A 210 3.61 -7.82 14.66
C TRP A 210 2.45 -8.07 13.69
N LEU A 211 2.16 -9.33 13.37
CA LEU A 211 1.04 -9.69 12.50
C LEU A 211 -0.32 -9.37 13.12
N GLU A 212 -0.46 -9.57 14.43
CA GLU A 212 -1.68 -9.22 15.17
C GLU A 212 -1.94 -7.71 15.18
N VAL A 213 -0.90 -6.89 15.15
CA VAL A 213 -1.02 -5.43 15.08
C VAL A 213 -1.25 -4.93 13.66
N LEU A 214 -0.62 -5.56 12.65
CA LEU A 214 -0.82 -5.20 11.24
C LEU A 214 -2.26 -5.44 10.77
N LEU A 215 -2.92 -6.45 11.32
CA LEU A 215 -4.30 -6.81 11.08
C LEU A 215 -4.88 -7.37 12.38
N PRO A 216 -5.43 -6.50 13.24
CA PRO A 216 -6.08 -7.00 14.43
C PRO A 216 -7.17 -7.99 14.03
N PRO A 217 -7.10 -9.25 14.49
CA PRO A 217 -8.12 -10.24 14.19
C PRO A 217 -9.43 -9.79 14.83
N GLN A 218 -10.55 -10.08 14.18
CA GLN A 218 -11.81 -10.11 14.90
C GLN A 218 -11.72 -11.18 15.99
N PRO A 219 -12.48 -11.07 17.09
CA PRO A 219 -12.51 -12.12 18.09
C PRO A 219 -12.74 -13.47 17.40
N ASP A 220 -11.87 -14.45 17.62
CA ASP A 220 -11.85 -15.80 17.02
C ASP A 220 -11.26 -15.97 15.62
N GLU A 221 -10.72 -14.93 14.97
CA GLU A 221 -10.05 -15.06 13.67
C GLU A 221 -8.52 -15.04 13.80
N ARG A 222 -7.86 -15.83 12.95
CA ARG A 222 -6.39 -15.77 12.84
C ARG A 222 -5.97 -14.53 12.07
N ALA A 223 -4.98 -13.80 12.58
CA ALA A 223 -4.40 -12.66 11.88
C ALA A 223 -3.90 -13.07 10.48
N ILE A 224 -4.45 -12.43 9.45
CA ILE A 224 -4.08 -12.67 8.04
C ILE A 224 -2.96 -11.71 7.66
N PRO A 225 -1.76 -12.17 7.32
CA PRO A 225 -0.63 -11.30 7.02
C PRO A 225 -0.69 -10.74 5.59
N ALA A 226 -1.78 -10.07 5.21
CA ALA A 226 -2.02 -9.62 3.86
C ALA A 226 -0.92 -8.67 3.33
N SER A 227 -0.35 -7.81 4.17
CA SER A 227 0.78 -6.96 3.77
C SER A 227 2.04 -7.78 3.43
N VAL A 228 2.26 -8.92 4.12
CA VAL A 228 3.35 -9.86 3.80
C VAL A 228 3.11 -10.51 2.43
N TYR A 229 1.87 -10.92 2.17
CA TYR A 229 1.51 -11.50 0.85
C TYR A 229 1.65 -10.48 -0.28
N ASN A 230 1.29 -9.22 -0.05
CA ASN A 230 1.42 -8.17 -1.06
C ASN A 230 2.89 -7.93 -1.48
N VAL A 231 3.82 -7.80 -0.52
CA VAL A 231 5.24 -7.60 -0.87
C VAL A 231 5.84 -8.84 -1.53
N ALA A 232 5.43 -10.06 -1.11
CA ALA A 232 5.88 -11.29 -1.72
C ALA A 232 5.31 -11.49 -3.14
N ALA A 233 4.03 -11.14 -3.36
CA ALA A 233 3.42 -11.18 -4.69
C ALA A 233 4.03 -10.16 -5.64
N GLN A 234 4.41 -8.98 -5.14
CA GLN A 234 5.14 -7.99 -5.93
C GLN A 234 6.52 -8.49 -6.34
N LEU A 235 7.24 -9.23 -5.48
CA LEU A 235 8.50 -9.88 -5.84
C LEU A 235 8.30 -10.84 -7.01
N LEU A 236 7.30 -11.73 -6.92
CA LEU A 236 6.98 -12.67 -8.00
C LEU A 236 6.63 -11.95 -9.30
N ALA A 237 5.80 -10.90 -9.24
CA ALA A 237 5.44 -10.12 -10.42
C ALA A 237 6.64 -9.43 -11.07
N ALA A 238 7.62 -8.99 -10.28
CA ALA A 238 8.86 -8.39 -10.77
C ALA A 238 9.78 -9.44 -11.42
N GLU A 239 9.90 -10.63 -10.82
CA GLU A 239 10.68 -11.74 -11.37
C GLU A 239 10.08 -12.25 -12.69
N ASP A 240 8.76 -12.29 -12.79
CA ASP A 240 8.03 -12.68 -14.02
C ASP A 240 8.05 -11.57 -15.10
N GLY A 241 8.66 -10.40 -14.82
CA GLY A 241 8.71 -9.26 -15.74
C GLY A 241 7.36 -8.58 -15.95
N VAL A 242 6.37 -8.86 -15.10
CA VAL A 242 5.02 -8.28 -15.17
C VAL A 242 4.98 -6.87 -14.59
N ASP A 243 5.85 -6.59 -13.62
CA ASP A 243 5.95 -5.31 -12.93
C ASP A 243 7.42 -4.95 -12.68
N ALA A 244 7.73 -3.66 -12.53
CA ALA A 244 9.09 -3.18 -12.28
C ALA A 244 9.25 -2.53 -10.88
N HIS A 245 8.16 -2.43 -10.09
CA HIS A 245 8.24 -1.83 -8.76
C HIS A 245 8.97 -2.77 -7.78
N ARG A 246 9.63 -2.16 -6.81
CA ARG A 246 10.35 -2.91 -5.76
C ARG A 246 9.37 -3.64 -4.85
N ALA A 247 9.72 -4.84 -4.41
CA ALA A 247 8.99 -5.62 -3.43
C ALA A 247 9.19 -5.06 -2.01
N PHE A 248 8.68 -3.87 -1.79
CA PHE A 248 8.86 -3.05 -0.59
C PHE A 248 7.58 -2.27 -0.29
N ALA A 249 7.20 -2.18 0.99
CA ALA A 249 6.09 -1.34 1.43
C ALA A 249 6.38 -0.77 2.82
N ARG A 250 5.91 0.47 3.05
CA ARG A 250 5.84 1.07 4.39
C ARG A 250 4.39 1.09 4.83
N THR A 251 4.16 0.80 6.10
CA THR A 251 2.81 0.82 6.69
C THR A 251 2.84 1.41 8.09
N HIS A 252 1.85 2.23 8.38
CA HIS A 252 1.65 2.81 9.71
C HIS A 252 0.91 1.81 10.61
N LEU A 253 1.34 1.67 11.85
CA LEU A 253 0.64 0.87 12.85
C LEU A 253 -0.21 1.75 13.78
N ALA A 254 0.44 2.53 14.64
CA ALA A 254 -0.19 3.45 15.59
C ALA A 254 0.85 4.47 16.07
N ASP A 255 0.39 5.61 16.58
CA ASP A 255 1.21 6.59 17.33
C ASP A 255 2.52 6.99 16.64
N GLY A 256 2.45 7.20 15.32
CA GLY A 256 3.63 7.57 14.52
C GLY A 256 4.61 6.43 14.24
N PHE A 257 4.27 5.20 14.58
CA PHE A 257 5.12 4.04 14.35
C PHE A 257 4.95 3.47 12.94
N TRP A 258 6.01 3.49 12.17
CA TRP A 258 6.02 3.02 10.79
C TRP A 258 6.90 1.80 10.63
N LEU A 259 6.39 0.81 9.90
CA LEU A 259 7.10 -0.40 9.50
C LEU A 259 7.48 -0.38 8.05
N ALA A 260 8.61 -1.01 7.75
CA ALA A 260 9.09 -1.34 6.42
C ALA A 260 9.03 -2.86 6.22
N LEU A 261 8.34 -3.30 5.18
CA LEU A 261 8.26 -4.70 4.76
C LEU A 261 9.07 -4.86 3.47
N ARG A 262 9.93 -5.88 3.41
CA ARG A 262 10.75 -6.19 2.23
C ARG A 262 10.64 -7.67 1.90
N ALA A 263 10.47 -7.99 0.62
CA ALA A 263 10.57 -9.36 0.13
C ALA A 263 11.80 -9.52 -0.75
N ALA A 264 12.49 -10.66 -0.60
CA ALA A 264 13.63 -11.05 -1.41
C ALA A 264 13.67 -12.57 -1.59
N ARG A 265 14.36 -13.04 -2.63
CA ARG A 265 14.71 -14.46 -2.77
C ARG A 265 15.83 -14.82 -1.83
N LEU A 266 15.72 -16.02 -1.24
CA LEU A 266 16.81 -16.64 -0.54
C LEU A 266 17.59 -17.48 -1.52
N ASP A 267 18.77 -16.98 -1.92
CA ASP A 267 19.69 -17.72 -2.77
C ASP A 267 20.28 -18.90 -2.01
N ARG A 268 20.19 -20.09 -2.58
CA ARG A 268 20.98 -21.21 -2.10
C ARG A 268 22.32 -21.18 -2.82
N PRO A 269 23.45 -21.13 -2.11
CA PRO A 269 24.76 -21.26 -2.77
C PRO A 269 24.77 -22.58 -3.55
N SER A 270 24.91 -22.47 -4.88
CA SER A 270 25.11 -23.61 -5.76
C SER A 270 26.45 -24.23 -5.38
N GLY A 271 26.44 -25.40 -4.72
CA GLY A 271 27.66 -26.18 -4.49
C GLY A 271 28.44 -25.88 -3.22
N GLY A 272 27.83 -26.05 -2.06
CA GLY A 272 28.59 -26.40 -0.86
C GLY A 272 29.02 -27.86 -0.99
N GLN A 273 30.29 -28.15 -1.24
CA GLN A 273 30.87 -29.47 -0.96
C GLN A 273 30.54 -29.81 0.48
N ALA A 274 29.66 -30.80 0.67
CA ALA A 274 29.46 -31.41 1.98
C ALA A 274 30.82 -31.99 2.42
N TYR A 275 31.37 -31.44 3.48
CA TYR A 275 32.50 -32.05 4.14
C TYR A 275 32.09 -33.49 4.55
N GLY A 276 32.65 -34.51 3.86
CA GLY A 276 32.73 -35.87 4.29
C GLY A 276 31.41 -36.65 4.35
N GLY A 277 30.83 -37.07 3.22
CA GLY A 277 29.79 -38.09 3.17
C GLY A 277 29.68 -38.65 1.74
N GLN A 278 29.79 -39.94 1.59
CA GLN A 278 29.71 -40.66 0.30
C GLN A 278 28.33 -40.41 -0.37
N PRO A 279 28.26 -40.30 -1.71
CA PRO A 279 26.99 -40.11 -2.41
C PRO A 279 26.19 -41.42 -2.40
N THR A 280 25.16 -41.51 -1.57
CA THR A 280 24.10 -42.50 -1.78
C THR A 280 23.23 -41.99 -2.93
N GLY A 281 23.17 -42.77 -4.00
CA GLY A 281 22.44 -42.47 -5.24
C GLY A 281 20.93 -42.26 -4.96
N GLY A 282 20.54 -41.00 -4.88
CA GLY A 282 19.19 -40.54 -4.91
C GLY A 282 19.01 -39.60 -6.10
N GLN A 283 18.05 -39.90 -6.95
CA GLN A 283 17.69 -39.04 -8.10
C GLN A 283 17.53 -37.58 -7.66
N PRO A 284 17.95 -36.60 -8.48
CA PRO A 284 17.67 -35.22 -8.20
C PRO A 284 16.14 -35.02 -8.19
N SER A 285 15.58 -34.77 -7.00
CA SER A 285 14.19 -34.37 -6.85
C SER A 285 13.98 -33.05 -7.59
N ALA A 286 13.26 -33.10 -8.69
CA ALA A 286 12.79 -31.96 -9.45
C ALA A 286 12.08 -30.97 -8.50
N GLY A 287 12.43 -29.67 -8.61
CA GLY A 287 11.60 -28.60 -8.08
C GLY A 287 11.79 -28.28 -6.60
N ARG A 288 13.01 -27.91 -6.17
CA ARG A 288 13.14 -27.17 -4.90
C ARG A 288 12.80 -25.70 -5.15
N SER A 289 11.54 -25.35 -4.89
CA SER A 289 11.05 -23.99 -4.92
C SER A 289 12.00 -23.06 -4.13
N ALA A 290 12.46 -21.99 -4.76
CA ALA A 290 13.26 -20.99 -4.08
C ALA A 290 12.40 -20.30 -3.02
N THR A 291 12.96 -20.09 -1.82
CA THR A 291 12.22 -19.54 -0.68
C THR A 291 12.15 -18.02 -0.79
N ILE A 292 10.96 -17.44 -0.63
CA ILE A 292 10.79 -16.01 -0.45
C ILE A 292 10.99 -15.68 1.03
N VAL A 293 11.82 -14.68 1.32
CA VAL A 293 11.99 -14.13 2.67
C VAL A 293 11.32 -12.78 2.73
N VAL A 294 10.47 -12.58 3.75
CA VAL A 294 9.89 -11.26 4.07
C VAL A 294 10.43 -10.82 5.42
N THR A 295 11.04 -9.65 5.46
CA THR A 295 11.44 -8.96 6.70
C THR A 295 10.46 -7.87 7.03
N ILE A 296 10.19 -7.68 8.33
CA ILE A 296 9.39 -6.58 8.87
C ILE A 296 10.25 -5.90 9.94
N GLU A 297 10.53 -4.62 9.73
CA GLU A 297 11.40 -3.81 10.57
C GLU A 297 10.77 -2.45 10.82
N GLU A 298 11.26 -1.71 11.79
CA GLU A 298 10.93 -0.30 11.92
C GLU A 298 11.47 0.45 10.71
N ALA A 299 10.66 1.34 10.13
CA ALA A 299 11.10 2.15 8.99
C ALA A 299 12.25 3.08 9.42
N SER A 300 13.35 3.05 8.67
CA SER A 300 14.52 3.89 8.92
C SER A 300 14.17 5.38 8.81
N ALA A 301 14.99 6.23 9.42
CA ALA A 301 14.83 7.69 9.37
C ALA A 301 14.72 8.21 7.92
N SER A 302 15.53 7.67 6.99
CA SER A 302 15.50 8.06 5.58
C SER A 302 14.21 7.63 4.88
N GLU A 303 13.66 6.48 5.22
CA GLU A 303 12.38 5.99 4.67
C GLU A 303 11.21 6.77 5.22
N ARG A 304 11.27 7.17 6.49
CA ARG A 304 10.24 8.00 7.13
C ARG A 304 10.19 9.39 6.53
N ILE A 305 11.35 10.06 6.37
CA ILE A 305 11.40 11.45 5.86
C ILE A 305 10.88 11.54 4.42
N ASP A 306 11.21 10.58 3.54
CA ASP A 306 10.66 10.53 2.18
C ASP A 306 9.13 10.46 2.20
N LEU A 307 8.59 9.54 3.01
CA LEU A 307 7.15 9.37 3.13
C LEU A 307 6.46 10.59 3.77
N PHE A 308 7.07 11.18 4.81
CA PHE A 308 6.60 12.41 5.44
C PHE A 308 6.50 13.57 4.43
N CYS A 309 7.55 13.79 3.64
CA CYS A 309 7.56 14.85 2.64
C CYS A 309 6.45 14.68 1.61
N ARG A 310 6.25 13.46 1.12
CA ARG A 310 5.16 13.14 0.19
C ARG A 310 3.79 13.31 0.81
N ALA A 311 3.58 12.77 2.00
CA ALA A 311 2.30 12.85 2.71
C ALA A 311 1.91 14.30 3.02
N CYS A 312 2.86 15.12 3.45
CA CYS A 312 2.65 16.55 3.70
C CYS A 312 2.60 17.41 2.43
N GLY A 313 2.79 16.83 1.25
CA GLY A 313 2.74 17.55 -0.03
C GLY A 313 3.87 18.55 -0.20
N LEU A 314 5.08 18.20 0.24
CA LEU A 314 6.26 19.05 0.04
C LEU A 314 6.70 18.98 -1.43
N THR A 315 7.05 20.14 -1.98
CA THR A 315 7.64 20.24 -3.32
C THR A 315 9.05 19.65 -3.34
N ALA A 316 9.61 19.40 -4.53
CA ALA A 316 10.98 18.87 -4.66
C ALA A 316 12.02 19.72 -3.90
N ARG A 317 11.91 21.07 -3.97
CA ARG A 317 12.81 21.98 -3.25
C ARG A 317 12.60 21.96 -1.74
N GLU A 318 11.37 21.84 -1.28
CA GLU A 318 11.06 21.68 0.15
C GLU A 318 11.52 20.31 0.68
N THR A 319 11.42 19.25 -0.13
CA THR A 319 11.93 17.92 0.21
C THR A 319 13.46 17.92 0.30
N GLU A 320 14.17 18.56 -0.64
CA GLU A 320 15.61 18.76 -0.58
C GLU A 320 16.01 19.49 0.72
N LEU A 321 15.30 20.60 1.03
CA LEU A 321 15.53 21.36 2.26
C LEU A 321 15.26 20.54 3.53
N ALA A 322 14.19 19.73 3.55
CA ALA A 322 13.88 18.82 4.66
C ALA A 322 15.00 17.78 4.87
N GLY A 323 15.59 17.27 3.80
CA GLY A 323 16.77 16.39 3.85
C GLY A 323 17.98 17.07 4.48
N LEU A 324 18.27 18.31 4.10
CA LEU A 324 19.37 19.11 4.68
C LEU A 324 19.13 19.46 6.15
N LEU A 325 17.87 19.72 6.53
CA LEU A 325 17.50 19.87 7.95
C LEU A 325 17.81 18.61 8.75
N ALA A 326 17.50 17.43 8.19
CA ALA A 326 17.73 16.15 8.86
C ALA A 326 19.23 15.85 9.09
N THR A 327 20.12 16.42 8.28
CA THR A 327 21.57 16.33 8.48
C THR A 327 22.11 17.39 9.44
N GLY A 328 21.26 18.24 10.04
CA GLY A 328 21.66 19.27 10.98
C GLY A 328 22.29 20.52 10.33
N SER A 329 22.10 20.73 9.03
CA SER A 329 22.66 21.88 8.31
C SER A 329 22.04 23.18 8.82
N ASP A 330 22.89 24.23 8.98
CA ASP A 330 22.44 25.60 9.29
C ASP A 330 21.91 26.32 8.03
N THR A 331 21.21 27.45 8.21
CA THR A 331 20.59 28.19 7.11
C THR A 331 21.59 28.60 6.04
N ARG A 332 22.80 29.02 6.44
CA ARG A 332 23.85 29.45 5.52
C ARG A 332 24.38 28.29 4.68
N THR A 333 24.56 27.14 5.29
CA THR A 333 24.97 25.92 4.59
C THR A 333 23.89 25.45 3.63
N MET A 334 22.61 25.43 4.04
CA MET A 334 21.48 25.13 3.17
C MET A 334 21.40 26.09 1.97
N ALA A 335 21.54 27.39 2.20
CA ALA A 335 21.53 28.40 1.14
C ALA A 335 22.64 28.14 0.10
N ARG A 336 23.84 27.82 0.55
CA ARG A 336 24.97 27.50 -0.34
C ARG A 336 24.73 26.22 -1.13
N GLN A 337 24.27 25.13 -0.47
CA GLN A 337 24.08 23.84 -1.12
C GLN A 337 22.94 23.87 -2.15
N MET A 338 21.88 24.61 -1.86
CA MET A 338 20.74 24.77 -2.76
C MET A 338 20.91 25.88 -3.80
N SER A 339 22.01 26.63 -3.75
CA SER A 339 22.27 27.83 -4.59
C SER A 339 21.14 28.86 -4.47
N LEU A 340 20.70 29.15 -3.25
CA LEU A 340 19.63 30.09 -2.92
C LEU A 340 20.13 31.14 -1.91
N SER A 341 19.35 32.21 -1.76
CA SER A 341 19.57 33.17 -0.67
C SER A 341 19.08 32.63 0.67
N GLU A 342 19.63 33.09 1.79
CA GLU A 342 19.15 32.73 3.13
C GLU A 342 17.68 33.16 3.33
N HIS A 343 17.27 34.26 2.69
CA HIS A 343 15.89 34.72 2.72
C HIS A 343 14.95 33.71 2.03
N THR A 344 15.34 33.20 0.86
CA THR A 344 14.57 32.17 0.14
C THR A 344 14.47 30.87 0.95
N ILE A 345 15.55 30.49 1.66
CA ILE A 345 15.50 29.34 2.59
C ILE A 345 14.47 29.57 3.70
N GLN A 346 14.40 30.78 4.27
CA GLN A 346 13.39 31.08 5.30
C GLN A 346 11.96 31.00 4.76
N ASP A 347 11.71 31.41 3.52
CA ASP A 347 10.39 31.31 2.91
C ASP A 347 10.00 29.86 2.64
N HIS A 348 10.94 29.02 2.17
CA HIS A 348 10.70 27.58 2.06
C HIS A 348 10.42 26.94 3.44
N LEU A 349 11.12 27.35 4.50
CA LEU A 349 10.86 26.86 5.85
C LEU A 349 9.45 27.23 6.33
N LYS A 350 9.01 28.49 6.11
CA LYS A 350 7.64 28.90 6.43
C LYS A 350 6.60 28.03 5.70
N SER A 351 6.85 27.75 4.41
CA SER A 351 5.98 26.89 3.62
C SER A 351 5.96 25.45 4.17
N ILE A 352 7.11 24.89 4.53
CA ILE A 352 7.20 23.57 5.18
C ILE A 352 6.39 23.57 6.49
N PHE A 353 6.56 24.59 7.34
CA PHE A 353 5.82 24.67 8.60
C PHE A 353 4.31 24.72 8.37
N ALA A 354 3.85 25.53 7.42
CA ALA A 354 2.43 25.61 7.08
C ALA A 354 1.87 24.25 6.60
N LYS A 355 2.61 23.54 5.74
CA LYS A 355 2.18 22.25 5.18
C LYS A 355 2.22 21.11 6.20
N THR A 356 3.17 21.15 7.15
CA THR A 356 3.35 20.09 8.14
C THR A 356 2.62 20.36 9.45
N GLY A 357 2.06 21.57 9.65
CA GLY A 357 1.48 22.00 10.91
C GLY A 357 2.51 22.12 12.04
N ALA A 358 3.80 22.22 11.72
CA ALA A 358 4.86 22.40 12.68
C ALA A 358 5.16 23.89 12.87
N HIS A 359 5.68 24.27 14.04
CA HIS A 359 5.99 25.67 14.35
C HIS A 359 7.50 25.97 14.30
N ASP A 360 8.33 24.95 14.33
CA ASP A 360 9.78 25.05 14.33
C ASP A 360 10.45 23.85 13.63
N ARG A 361 11.76 23.95 13.39
CA ARG A 361 12.57 22.91 12.73
C ARG A 361 12.62 21.61 13.53
N VAL A 362 12.67 21.72 14.86
CA VAL A 362 12.77 20.55 15.75
C VAL A 362 11.50 19.73 15.67
N THR A 363 10.34 20.39 15.65
CA THR A 363 9.04 19.73 15.48
C THR A 363 8.92 19.05 14.12
N VAL A 364 9.39 19.68 13.02
CA VAL A 364 9.42 19.04 11.69
C VAL A 364 10.27 17.77 11.73
N LEU A 365 11.47 17.85 12.31
CA LEU A 365 12.40 16.72 12.38
C LEU A 365 11.90 15.61 13.29
N SER A 366 11.36 15.95 14.46
CA SER A 366 10.78 14.96 15.39
C SER A 366 9.71 14.12 14.68
N ARG A 367 8.77 14.77 14.00
CA ARG A 367 7.71 14.10 13.25
C ARG A 367 8.25 13.27 12.08
N ALA A 368 9.11 13.87 11.25
CA ALA A 368 9.65 13.24 10.06
C ALA A 368 10.51 12.01 10.39
N LEU A 369 11.38 12.12 11.40
CA LEU A 369 12.32 11.05 11.76
C LEU A 369 11.77 10.08 12.80
N GLY A 370 10.70 10.44 13.52
CA GLY A 370 10.18 9.63 14.62
C GLY A 370 11.07 9.64 15.86
N THR A 371 11.91 10.65 16.00
CA THR A 371 12.82 10.81 17.17
C THR A 371 12.13 11.59 18.27
N ARG A 372 12.38 11.23 19.51
CA ARG A 372 11.92 12.01 20.70
C ARG A 372 12.70 13.29 20.85
N ARG A 373 12.02 14.29 21.42
CA ARG A 373 12.67 15.44 22.06
C ARG A 373 13.42 15.04 23.31
#